data_e6ccbf33c9289066a95eab63496132ba
#
_entry.id   e6ccbf33c9289066a95eab63496132ba
#
_cell.length_a   1.000
_cell.length_b   1.000
_cell.length_c   1.000
_cell.angle_alpha   90.00
_cell.angle_beta   90.00
_cell.angle_gamma   90.00
#
_symmetry.space_group_name_H-M   'P 1'
#
loop_
_entity.id
_entity.type
_entity.pdbx_description
1 polymer ?
#
loop_
_entity_poly.entity_id
_entity_poly.type
_entity_poly.pdbx_seq_one_letter_code
_entity_poly.pdbx_strand_id
1 'polypeptide(L)'
;AQALVASRKATWEMRKLNAKRRADMDSLVISSESRDDASNIASSTLADYELAQAQLDAAELNLKRTKVLSAVDGYVTNLNVHRGDYARIGEAKMAVVDKNSFWVYGYFEENKLPHVRVGDPADMQLMSGEVLKGHVESIARGIYDRDNPQSRELTADVNPTFNWVRLAQRVPVRIHLDQVPEGVVLAAGITCTVIVNPEDH
;
A
#
# COMPACT_ATOMS: atom_id res chain seq x y z
N ALA A 1 24.43 -18.17 7.66
CA ALA A 1 24.53 -17.68 6.29
C ALA A 1 25.85 -16.93 6.07
N GLN A 2 26.22 -15.89 6.81
CA GLN A 2 27.45 -15.10 6.61
C GLN A 2 28.73 -15.93 6.61
N ALA A 3 28.92 -16.85 7.57
CA ALA A 3 30.07 -17.73 7.61
C ALA A 3 30.18 -18.65 6.39
N LEU A 4 29.04 -19.10 5.85
CA LEU A 4 29.01 -19.93 4.62
C LEU A 4 29.47 -19.12 3.41
N VAL A 5 29.00 -17.89 3.26
CA VAL A 5 29.43 -16.96 2.19
C VAL A 5 30.95 -16.74 2.25
N ALA A 6 31.50 -16.47 3.43
CA ALA A 6 32.94 -16.29 3.62
C ALA A 6 33.73 -17.53 3.23
N SER A 7 33.27 -18.73 3.61
CA SER A 7 33.91 -20.02 3.24
C SER A 7 33.87 -20.26 1.75
N ARG A 8 32.72 -20.08 1.10
CA ARG A 8 32.59 -20.30 -0.36
C ARG A 8 33.38 -19.27 -1.16
N LYS A 9 33.42 -18.03 -0.71
CA LYS A 9 34.25 -16.98 -1.30
C LYS A 9 35.73 -17.34 -1.28
N ALA A 10 36.24 -17.74 -0.14
CA ALA A 10 37.65 -18.16 -0.01
C ALA A 10 37.98 -19.35 -0.93
N THR A 11 37.09 -20.33 -1.03
CA THR A 11 37.25 -21.47 -1.93
C THR A 11 37.28 -21.03 -3.39
N TRP A 12 36.36 -20.20 -3.80
CA TRP A 12 36.32 -19.64 -5.15
C TRP A 12 37.60 -18.85 -5.49
N GLU A 13 38.02 -17.94 -4.62
CA GLU A 13 39.25 -17.15 -4.83
C GLU A 13 40.49 -18.03 -5.00
N MET A 14 40.60 -19.06 -4.19
CA MET A 14 41.71 -20.06 -4.33
C MET A 14 41.66 -20.79 -5.69
N ARG A 15 40.46 -21.24 -6.11
CA ARG A 15 40.28 -21.94 -7.38
C ARG A 15 40.52 -21.02 -8.59
N LYS A 16 40.06 -19.79 -8.51
CA LYS A 16 40.30 -18.74 -9.51
C LYS A 16 41.79 -18.46 -9.70
N LEU A 17 42.55 -18.36 -8.61
CA LEU A 17 43.99 -18.16 -8.67
C LEU A 17 44.69 -19.40 -9.28
N ASN A 18 44.24 -20.61 -8.95
CA ASN A 18 44.78 -21.81 -9.55
C ASN A 18 44.51 -21.91 -11.05
N ALA A 19 43.29 -21.58 -11.48
CA ALA A 19 42.93 -21.54 -12.89
C ALA A 19 43.76 -20.52 -13.66
N LYS A 20 43.93 -19.30 -13.09
CA LYS A 20 44.77 -18.26 -13.67
C LYS A 20 46.22 -18.70 -13.82
N ARG A 21 46.83 -19.29 -12.78
CA ARG A 21 48.22 -19.78 -12.85
C ARG A 21 48.39 -20.84 -13.94
N ARG A 22 47.42 -21.77 -14.11
CA ARG A 22 47.48 -22.78 -15.16
C ARG A 22 47.26 -22.20 -16.55
N ALA A 23 46.45 -21.15 -16.69
CA ALA A 23 46.28 -20.44 -17.96
C ALA A 23 47.55 -19.74 -18.41
N ASP A 24 48.30 -19.16 -17.44
CA ASP A 24 49.56 -18.43 -17.71
C ASP A 24 50.78 -19.35 -17.93
N MET A 25 50.66 -20.67 -17.72
CA MET A 25 51.76 -21.63 -17.97
C MET A 25 51.85 -22.00 -19.45
N ASP A 26 53.09 -22.35 -19.89
CA ASP A 26 53.36 -22.81 -21.27
C ASP A 26 52.57 -24.08 -21.62
N SER A 27 52.10 -24.15 -22.86
CA SER A 27 51.39 -25.33 -23.41
C SER A 27 52.24 -26.59 -23.44
N LEU A 28 53.57 -26.49 -23.40
CA LEU A 28 54.49 -27.61 -23.28
C LEU A 28 54.52 -28.23 -21.87
N VAL A 29 54.05 -27.50 -20.85
CA VAL A 29 54.10 -27.93 -19.44
C VAL A 29 52.76 -28.43 -18.95
N ILE A 30 51.64 -27.90 -19.45
CA ILE A 30 50.28 -28.26 -19.02
C ILE A 30 49.38 -28.52 -20.22
N SER A 31 48.62 -29.66 -20.19
CA SER A 31 47.65 -30.01 -21.21
C SER A 31 46.46 -29.01 -21.25
N SER A 32 45.84 -28.86 -22.42
CA SER A 32 44.62 -28.05 -22.59
C SER A 32 43.51 -28.56 -21.67
N GLU A 33 43.32 -29.87 -21.55
CA GLU A 33 42.36 -30.50 -20.64
C GLU A 33 42.54 -30.04 -19.19
N SER A 34 43.77 -30.00 -18.67
CA SER A 34 44.04 -29.56 -17.30
C SER A 34 43.78 -28.07 -17.08
N ARG A 35 43.86 -27.22 -18.13
CA ARG A 35 43.46 -25.79 -18.08
C ARG A 35 41.94 -25.66 -18.04
N ASP A 36 41.25 -26.41 -18.92
CA ASP A 36 39.81 -26.43 -19.03
C ASP A 36 39.17 -26.94 -17.74
N ASP A 37 39.70 -28.00 -17.15
CA ASP A 37 39.28 -28.52 -15.85
C ASP A 37 39.43 -27.49 -14.75
N ALA A 38 40.54 -26.77 -14.67
CA ALA A 38 40.74 -25.75 -13.65
C ALA A 38 39.79 -24.55 -13.83
N SER A 39 39.51 -24.20 -15.09
CA SER A 39 38.52 -23.14 -15.42
C SER A 39 37.12 -23.59 -15.03
N ASN A 40 36.72 -24.80 -15.37
CA ASN A 40 35.41 -25.36 -15.03
C ASN A 40 35.20 -25.45 -13.52
N ILE A 41 36.23 -25.89 -12.76
CA ILE A 41 36.19 -25.92 -11.29
C ILE A 41 36.05 -24.48 -10.72
N ALA A 42 36.78 -23.50 -11.27
CA ALA A 42 36.66 -22.14 -10.84
C ALA A 42 35.24 -21.56 -11.10
N SER A 43 34.65 -21.89 -12.25
CA SER A 43 33.26 -21.47 -12.58
C SER A 43 32.24 -22.16 -11.68
N SER A 44 32.38 -23.45 -11.40
CA SER A 44 31.51 -24.17 -10.48
C SER A 44 31.58 -23.61 -9.06
N THR A 45 32.79 -23.29 -8.56
CA THR A 45 32.94 -22.69 -7.21
C THR A 45 32.46 -21.24 -7.16
N LEU A 46 32.43 -20.51 -8.27
CA LEU A 46 31.78 -19.21 -8.36
C LEU A 46 30.27 -19.37 -8.19
N ALA A 47 29.65 -20.30 -8.89
CA ALA A 47 28.22 -20.56 -8.75
C ALA A 47 27.83 -20.96 -7.31
N ASP A 48 28.69 -21.77 -6.64
CA ASP A 48 28.52 -22.10 -5.22
C ASP A 48 28.56 -20.84 -4.30
N TYR A 49 29.46 -19.93 -4.60
CA TYR A 49 29.56 -18.65 -3.86
C TYR A 49 28.34 -17.80 -4.09
N GLU A 50 27.87 -17.64 -5.33
CA GLU A 50 26.68 -16.88 -5.69
C GLU A 50 25.42 -17.46 -5.04
N LEU A 51 25.30 -18.79 -5.00
CA LEU A 51 24.22 -19.47 -4.28
C LEU A 51 24.24 -19.13 -2.78
N ALA A 52 25.41 -19.18 -2.14
CA ALA A 52 25.54 -18.84 -0.74
C ALA A 52 25.21 -17.37 -0.46
N GLN A 53 25.54 -16.47 -1.39
CA GLN A 53 25.19 -15.06 -1.32
C GLN A 53 23.67 -14.87 -1.38
N ALA A 54 22.99 -15.51 -2.34
CA ALA A 54 21.54 -15.46 -2.45
C ALA A 54 20.83 -16.00 -1.19
N GLN A 55 21.38 -17.03 -0.56
CA GLN A 55 20.86 -17.54 0.71
C GLN A 55 21.06 -16.55 1.87
N LEU A 56 22.16 -15.79 1.89
CA LEU A 56 22.38 -14.73 2.86
C LEU A 56 21.35 -13.60 2.67
N ASP A 57 21.20 -13.15 1.43
CA ASP A 57 20.25 -12.07 1.09
C ASP A 57 18.81 -12.45 1.48
N ALA A 58 18.40 -13.69 1.23
CA ALA A 58 17.12 -14.22 1.66
C ALA A 58 16.95 -14.22 3.20
N ALA A 59 18.00 -14.61 3.92
CA ALA A 59 17.97 -14.62 5.39
C ALA A 59 17.92 -13.19 5.97
N GLU A 60 18.64 -12.23 5.38
CA GLU A 60 18.61 -10.83 5.77
C GLU A 60 17.25 -10.19 5.46
N LEU A 61 16.65 -10.50 4.31
CA LEU A 61 15.29 -10.06 3.99
C LEU A 61 14.27 -10.60 5.00
N ASN A 62 14.37 -11.87 5.36
CA ASN A 62 13.49 -12.47 6.37
C ASN A 62 13.66 -11.78 7.73
N LEU A 63 14.88 -11.49 8.14
CA LEU A 63 15.16 -10.74 9.37
C LEU A 63 14.57 -9.32 9.29
N LYS A 64 14.72 -8.62 8.16
CA LYS A 64 14.11 -7.29 7.96
C LYS A 64 12.59 -7.34 8.07
N ARG A 65 11.94 -8.38 7.54
CA ARG A 65 10.50 -8.58 7.59
C ARG A 65 9.94 -8.89 8.99
N THR A 66 10.80 -9.28 9.95
CA THR A 66 10.35 -9.42 11.35
C THR A 66 10.02 -8.08 12.01
N LYS A 67 10.50 -6.97 11.44
CA LYS A 67 10.15 -5.61 11.88
C LYS A 67 9.10 -5.06 10.92
N VAL A 68 7.84 -5.08 11.35
CA VAL A 68 6.73 -4.49 10.59
C VAL A 68 6.67 -3.00 10.91
N LEU A 69 6.88 -2.17 9.91
CA LEU A 69 6.83 -0.71 10.01
C LEU A 69 5.51 -0.21 9.45
N SER A 70 5.01 0.90 10.00
CA SER A 70 3.89 1.61 9.40
C SER A 70 4.27 2.14 8.01
N ALA A 71 3.37 2.02 7.05
CA ALA A 71 3.56 2.57 5.70
C ALA A 71 3.24 4.08 5.63
N VAL A 72 2.56 4.61 6.65
CA VAL A 72 2.11 6.00 6.73
C VAL A 72 2.37 6.59 8.10
N ASP A 73 2.48 7.91 8.16
CA ASP A 73 2.49 8.68 9.40
C ASP A 73 1.06 8.88 9.89
N GLY A 74 0.73 8.36 11.08
CA GLY A 74 -0.65 8.42 11.51
C GLY A 74 -0.88 7.91 12.94
N TYR A 75 -2.13 7.64 13.23
CA TYR A 75 -2.58 7.22 14.56
C TYR A 75 -2.98 5.76 14.55
N VAL A 76 -2.45 5.00 15.53
CA VAL A 76 -2.87 3.61 15.73
C VAL A 76 -4.24 3.59 16.40
N THR A 77 -5.16 2.82 15.84
CA THR A 77 -6.50 2.62 16.39
C THR A 77 -6.72 1.15 16.76
N ASN A 78 -7.57 0.91 17.77
CA ASN A 78 -7.94 -0.43 18.22
C ASN A 78 -6.73 -1.34 18.47
N LEU A 79 -5.78 -0.85 19.27
CA LEU A 79 -4.59 -1.60 19.63
C LEU A 79 -4.94 -2.75 20.59
N ASN A 80 -5.21 -3.93 20.05
CA ASN A 80 -5.49 -5.15 20.81
C ASN A 80 -4.34 -6.17 20.69
N VAL A 81 -3.11 -5.69 20.50
CA VAL A 81 -1.94 -6.57 20.35
C VAL A 81 -1.06 -6.46 21.56
N HIS A 82 -0.74 -7.59 22.18
CA HIS A 82 0.10 -7.70 23.36
C HIS A 82 1.33 -8.54 23.09
N ARG A 83 2.34 -8.39 23.94
CA ARG A 83 3.53 -9.24 23.88
C ARG A 83 3.13 -10.69 24.18
N GLY A 84 3.53 -11.60 23.29
CA GLY A 84 3.16 -13.00 23.37
C GLY A 84 2.02 -13.40 22.43
N ASP A 85 1.33 -12.46 21.83
CA ASP A 85 0.31 -12.75 20.84
C ASP A 85 0.93 -13.34 19.58
N TYR A 86 0.24 -14.30 19.00
CA TYR A 86 0.65 -14.91 17.75
C TYR A 86 0.11 -14.12 16.55
N ALA A 87 1.00 -13.71 15.65
CA ALA A 87 0.65 -13.06 14.40
C ALA A 87 0.71 -14.05 13.24
N ARG A 88 -0.39 -14.18 12.48
CA ARG A 88 -0.44 -14.99 11.25
C ARG A 88 -0.24 -14.10 10.03
N ILE A 89 0.34 -14.68 8.99
CA ILE A 89 0.50 -13.99 7.71
C ILE A 89 -0.88 -13.68 7.12
N GLY A 90 -1.08 -12.42 6.71
CA GLY A 90 -2.35 -11.95 6.12
C GLY A 90 -3.44 -11.56 7.12
N GLU A 91 -3.19 -11.69 8.42
CA GLU A 91 -4.13 -11.26 9.46
C GLU A 91 -3.84 -9.82 9.89
N ALA A 92 -4.83 -8.94 9.72
CA ALA A 92 -4.73 -7.55 10.20
C ALA A 92 -4.82 -7.54 11.74
N LYS A 93 -3.80 -7.02 12.41
CA LYS A 93 -3.73 -6.95 13.88
C LYS A 93 -4.00 -5.56 14.44
N MET A 94 -3.78 -4.52 13.65
CA MET A 94 -4.03 -3.12 14.03
C MET A 94 -4.35 -2.31 12.79
N ALA A 95 -5.00 -1.17 12.97
CA ALA A 95 -5.21 -0.19 11.91
C ALA A 95 -4.43 1.08 12.23
N VAL A 96 -3.85 1.68 11.20
CA VAL A 96 -3.20 2.99 11.27
C VAL A 96 -3.99 3.94 10.38
N VAL A 97 -4.51 5.01 10.96
CA VAL A 97 -5.19 6.08 10.23
C VAL A 97 -4.14 7.10 9.82
N ASP A 98 -3.96 7.29 8.52
CA ASP A 98 -3.04 8.30 7.99
C ASP A 98 -3.56 9.70 8.33
N LYS A 99 -2.72 10.49 9.00
CA LYS A 99 -3.05 11.86 9.42
C LYS A 99 -3.32 12.83 8.28
N ASN A 100 -2.83 12.51 7.06
CA ASN A 100 -2.96 13.36 5.88
C ASN A 100 -4.03 12.88 4.89
N SER A 101 -4.78 11.80 5.22
CA SER A 101 -5.75 11.19 4.31
C SER A 101 -7.22 11.45 4.69
N PHE A 102 -7.48 12.44 5.55
CA PHE A 102 -8.85 12.77 5.90
C PHE A 102 -9.56 13.49 4.76
N TRP A 103 -10.82 13.13 4.55
CA TRP A 103 -11.75 13.78 3.63
C TRP A 103 -13.14 13.81 4.25
N VAL A 104 -14.02 14.62 3.69
CA VAL A 104 -15.42 14.71 4.11
C VAL A 104 -16.32 14.24 2.98
N TYR A 105 -17.35 13.45 3.30
CA TYR A 105 -18.46 13.17 2.40
C TYR A 105 -19.64 14.05 2.75
N GLY A 106 -19.95 15.02 1.87
CA GLY A 106 -21.20 15.77 1.90
C GLY A 106 -22.29 15.01 1.14
N TYR A 107 -23.42 14.73 1.77
CA TYR A 107 -24.56 14.04 1.14
C TYR A 107 -25.58 15.06 0.65
N PHE A 108 -25.52 15.43 -0.62
CA PHE A 108 -26.39 16.42 -1.24
C PHE A 108 -27.60 15.76 -1.91
N GLU A 109 -28.76 16.44 -1.83
CA GLU A 109 -29.94 16.04 -2.57
C GLU A 109 -29.70 16.23 -4.07
N GLU A 110 -30.25 15.33 -4.89
CA GLU A 110 -30.08 15.33 -6.36
C GLU A 110 -30.43 16.66 -7.00
N ASN A 111 -31.45 17.38 -6.50
CA ASN A 111 -31.88 18.69 -6.99
C ASN A 111 -30.89 19.82 -6.71
N LYS A 112 -29.94 19.63 -5.78
CA LYS A 112 -28.89 20.60 -5.43
C LYS A 112 -27.59 20.37 -6.19
N LEU A 113 -27.38 19.19 -6.75
CA LEU A 113 -26.16 18.84 -7.49
C LEU A 113 -25.85 19.75 -8.69
N PRO A 114 -26.83 20.27 -9.46
CA PRO A 114 -26.53 21.17 -10.58
C PRO A 114 -25.75 22.43 -10.18
N HIS A 115 -25.81 22.81 -8.91
CA HIS A 115 -25.12 23.97 -8.35
C HIS A 115 -23.77 23.63 -7.70
N VAL A 116 -23.34 22.37 -7.71
CA VAL A 116 -22.09 21.92 -7.12
C VAL A 116 -21.16 21.46 -8.22
N ARG A 117 -19.97 22.04 -8.28
CA ARG A 117 -18.93 21.69 -9.26
C ARG A 117 -17.66 21.24 -8.55
N VAL A 118 -16.86 20.46 -9.26
CA VAL A 118 -15.51 20.10 -8.79
C VAL A 118 -14.66 21.38 -8.77
N GLY A 119 -13.99 21.61 -7.66
CA GLY A 119 -13.21 22.82 -7.41
C GLY A 119 -13.92 23.86 -6.55
N ASP A 120 -15.25 23.80 -6.39
CA ASP A 120 -15.98 24.77 -5.57
C ASP A 120 -15.47 24.76 -4.12
N PRO A 121 -15.24 25.93 -3.50
CA PRO A 121 -14.86 26.03 -2.11
C PRO A 121 -15.97 25.53 -1.19
N ALA A 122 -15.60 24.87 -0.13
CA ALA A 122 -16.52 24.28 0.83
C ALA A 122 -16.07 24.56 2.27
N ASP A 123 -17.02 24.97 3.09
CA ASP A 123 -16.86 25.11 4.52
C ASP A 123 -17.51 23.92 5.24
N MET A 124 -16.78 23.31 6.16
CA MET A 124 -17.25 22.16 6.93
C MET A 124 -17.27 22.52 8.40
N GLN A 125 -18.47 22.76 8.92
CA GLN A 125 -18.67 23.08 10.32
C GLN A 125 -18.78 21.82 11.16
N LEU A 126 -17.82 21.59 12.04
CA LEU A 126 -17.86 20.51 13.01
C LEU A 126 -18.92 20.75 14.09
N MET A 127 -19.37 19.68 14.73
CA MET A 127 -20.29 19.77 15.87
C MET A 127 -19.67 20.48 17.08
N SER A 128 -18.35 20.55 17.17
CA SER A 128 -17.58 21.30 18.17
C SER A 128 -17.58 22.82 17.93
N GLY A 129 -18.00 23.27 16.74
CA GLY A 129 -18.09 24.64 16.34
C GLY A 129 -16.97 25.14 15.44
N GLU A 130 -15.87 24.41 15.31
CA GLU A 130 -14.79 24.78 14.40
C GLU A 130 -15.21 24.62 12.94
N VAL A 131 -14.66 25.46 12.07
CA VAL A 131 -14.88 25.43 10.63
C VAL A 131 -13.60 25.00 9.93
N LEU A 132 -13.71 23.90 9.19
CA LEU A 132 -12.67 23.43 8.29
C LEU A 132 -12.92 23.98 6.91
N LYS A 133 -11.84 24.29 6.18
CA LYS A 133 -11.93 24.76 4.80
C LYS A 133 -11.41 23.71 3.84
N GLY A 134 -12.04 23.64 2.69
CA GLY A 134 -11.68 22.71 1.65
C GLY A 134 -12.36 23.01 0.33
N HIS A 135 -12.26 22.09 -0.60
CA HIS A 135 -12.90 22.21 -1.91
C HIS A 135 -13.51 20.88 -2.33
N VAL A 136 -14.47 20.96 -3.25
CA VAL A 136 -15.08 19.77 -3.85
C VAL A 136 -14.05 19.04 -4.72
N GLU A 137 -13.64 17.85 -4.30
CA GLU A 137 -12.69 17.01 -5.01
C GLU A 137 -13.38 16.19 -6.11
N SER A 138 -14.52 15.59 -5.78
CA SER A 138 -15.26 14.75 -6.72
C SER A 138 -16.72 14.57 -6.33
N ILE A 139 -17.57 14.30 -7.32
CA ILE A 139 -18.99 14.01 -7.17
C ILE A 139 -19.20 12.56 -7.62
N ALA A 140 -19.83 11.73 -6.79
CA ALA A 140 -20.12 10.35 -7.15
C ALA A 140 -21.09 10.31 -8.34
N ARG A 141 -20.75 9.50 -9.35
CA ARG A 141 -21.59 9.31 -10.55
C ARG A 141 -22.46 8.06 -10.49
N GLY A 142 -22.41 7.34 -9.38
CA GLY A 142 -23.24 6.16 -9.12
C GLY A 142 -23.50 6.03 -7.64
N ILE A 143 -24.74 5.74 -7.29
CA ILE A 143 -25.18 5.41 -5.93
C ILE A 143 -25.73 3.99 -5.95
N TYR A 144 -25.50 3.28 -4.85
CA TYR A 144 -26.11 1.98 -4.67
C TYR A 144 -27.57 2.16 -4.28
N ASP A 145 -28.48 1.64 -5.11
CA ASP A 145 -29.90 1.64 -4.82
C ASP A 145 -30.21 0.46 -3.89
N ARG A 146 -30.64 0.77 -2.65
CA ARG A 146 -31.03 -0.22 -1.68
C ARG A 146 -32.30 -0.96 -2.05
N ASP A 147 -33.18 -0.29 -2.79
CA ASP A 147 -34.49 -0.81 -3.17
C ASP A 147 -34.38 -1.70 -4.42
N ASN A 148 -33.24 -1.68 -5.10
CA ASN A 148 -32.93 -2.57 -6.22
C ASN A 148 -31.60 -3.29 -5.99
N PRO A 149 -31.52 -4.24 -5.04
CA PRO A 149 -30.33 -5.06 -4.88
C PRO A 149 -30.13 -5.83 -6.17
N GLN A 150 -28.94 -5.72 -6.78
CA GLN A 150 -28.56 -6.55 -7.91
C GLN A 150 -28.76 -8.02 -7.49
N SER A 151 -29.82 -8.66 -8.00
CA SER A 151 -30.06 -10.07 -7.79
C SER A 151 -28.87 -10.83 -8.38
N ARG A 152 -28.37 -11.83 -7.66
CA ARG A 152 -27.33 -12.76 -8.16
C ARG A 152 -27.78 -13.58 -9.36
N GLU A 153 -29.04 -13.50 -9.69
CA GLU A 153 -29.68 -14.12 -10.84
C GLU A 153 -29.99 -12.99 -11.82
N LEU A 154 -29.45 -13.07 -13.03
CA LEU A 154 -29.48 -12.14 -14.16
C LEU A 154 -30.88 -11.60 -14.57
N THR A 155 -31.88 -11.65 -13.71
CA THR A 155 -33.24 -11.15 -13.88
C THR A 155 -33.52 -10.04 -12.88
N ALA A 156 -34.06 -8.92 -13.37
CA ALA A 156 -34.48 -7.81 -12.51
C ALA A 156 -35.63 -8.25 -11.61
N ASP A 157 -35.41 -8.27 -10.31
CA ASP A 157 -36.47 -8.42 -9.31
C ASP A 157 -37.17 -7.06 -9.16
N VAL A 158 -38.30 -6.91 -9.81
CA VAL A 158 -39.10 -5.68 -9.76
C VAL A 158 -40.03 -5.80 -8.57
N ASN A 159 -39.71 -5.19 -7.46
CA ASN A 159 -40.60 -5.04 -6.34
C ASN A 159 -41.63 -3.93 -6.65
N PRO A 160 -42.92 -4.20 -6.86
CA PRO A 160 -43.90 -3.20 -7.30
C PRO A 160 -44.41 -2.31 -6.17
N THR A 161 -43.61 -2.01 -5.15
CA THR A 161 -43.98 -1.05 -4.13
C THR A 161 -43.83 0.38 -4.66
N PHE A 162 -44.94 0.95 -5.09
CA PHE A 162 -45.05 2.38 -5.37
C PHE A 162 -44.85 3.15 -4.07
N ASN A 163 -43.67 3.69 -3.86
CA ASN A 163 -43.47 4.70 -2.85
C ASN A 163 -44.26 5.96 -3.26
N TRP A 164 -45.34 6.24 -2.57
CA TRP A 164 -46.21 7.41 -2.77
C TRP A 164 -45.42 8.73 -2.79
N VAL A 165 -44.32 8.83 -2.04
CA VAL A 165 -43.46 10.01 -1.99
C VAL A 165 -42.07 9.60 -2.52
N ARG A 166 -41.68 10.15 -3.68
CA ARG A 166 -40.29 10.06 -4.16
C ARG A 166 -39.43 11.01 -3.33
N LEU A 167 -38.68 10.49 -2.40
CA LEU A 167 -37.65 11.24 -1.70
C LEU A 167 -36.45 11.44 -2.64
N ALA A 168 -35.93 12.66 -2.69
CA ALA A 168 -34.71 12.95 -3.46
C ALA A 168 -33.56 12.06 -2.94
N GLN A 169 -32.88 11.39 -3.86
CA GLN A 169 -31.73 10.58 -3.53
C GLN A 169 -30.58 11.50 -3.06
N ARG A 170 -29.76 11.00 -2.15
CA ARG A 170 -28.58 11.72 -1.66
C ARG A 170 -27.33 11.18 -2.34
N VAL A 171 -26.65 12.08 -3.03
CA VAL A 171 -25.42 11.78 -3.74
C VAL A 171 -24.22 12.22 -2.90
N PRO A 172 -23.25 11.31 -2.64
CA PRO A 172 -22.06 11.67 -1.91
C PRO A 172 -21.13 12.53 -2.78
N VAL A 173 -20.73 13.66 -2.22
CA VAL A 173 -19.73 14.58 -2.76
C VAL A 173 -18.51 14.50 -1.86
N ARG A 174 -17.35 14.18 -2.42
CA ARG A 174 -16.10 14.13 -1.70
C ARG A 174 -15.46 15.50 -1.66
N ILE A 175 -15.10 15.93 -0.46
CA ILE A 175 -14.49 17.23 -0.20
C ILE A 175 -13.11 17.00 0.38
N HIS A 176 -12.10 17.60 -0.24
CA HIS A 176 -10.75 17.65 0.24
C HIS A 176 -10.59 18.71 1.32
N LEU A 177 -9.81 18.43 2.36
CA LEU A 177 -9.50 19.38 3.42
C LEU A 177 -8.24 20.16 3.07
N ASP A 178 -8.35 21.46 2.83
CA ASP A 178 -7.21 22.32 2.50
C ASP A 178 -6.52 22.84 3.76
N GLN A 179 -7.31 23.18 4.77
CA GLN A 179 -6.81 23.74 6.02
C GLN A 179 -7.54 23.11 7.20
N VAL A 180 -6.75 22.56 8.12
CA VAL A 180 -7.24 22.08 9.42
C VAL A 180 -6.64 23.02 10.48
N PRO A 181 -7.46 23.76 11.26
CA PRO A 181 -6.98 24.62 12.32
C PRO A 181 -6.17 23.83 13.37
N GLU A 182 -5.15 24.48 13.95
CA GLU A 182 -4.38 23.89 15.03
C GLU A 182 -5.29 23.57 16.24
N GLY A 183 -5.12 22.37 16.80
CA GLY A 183 -5.92 21.91 17.93
C GLY A 183 -7.16 21.11 17.59
N VAL A 184 -7.57 21.07 16.31
CA VAL A 184 -8.69 20.22 15.88
C VAL A 184 -8.25 18.76 15.76
N VAL A 185 -8.88 17.89 16.54
CA VAL A 185 -8.65 16.45 16.47
C VAL A 185 -9.64 15.84 15.48
N LEU A 186 -9.12 15.42 14.33
CA LEU A 186 -9.92 14.70 13.34
C LEU A 186 -9.97 13.22 13.70
N ALA A 187 -11.17 12.65 13.63
CA ALA A 187 -11.37 11.20 13.74
C ALA A 187 -12.28 10.72 12.62
N ALA A 188 -12.00 9.52 12.09
CA ALA A 188 -12.85 8.92 11.09
C ALA A 188 -14.25 8.63 11.67
N GLY A 189 -15.31 9.03 10.95
CA GLY A 189 -16.70 8.82 11.36
C GLY A 189 -17.33 9.96 12.15
N ILE A 190 -16.63 11.08 12.39
CA ILE A 190 -17.26 12.28 12.96
C ILE A 190 -18.19 12.95 11.93
N THR A 191 -19.19 13.66 12.44
CA THR A 191 -20.20 14.34 11.62
C THR A 191 -19.91 15.84 11.56
N CYS A 192 -20.13 16.43 10.38
CA CYS A 192 -20.06 17.88 10.18
C CYS A 192 -21.19 18.34 9.23
N THR A 193 -21.47 19.64 9.26
CA THR A 193 -22.34 20.31 8.27
C THR A 193 -21.46 20.85 7.15
N VAL A 194 -21.80 20.50 5.90
CA VAL A 194 -21.09 20.95 4.71
C VAL A 194 -21.86 22.06 4.02
N ILE A 195 -21.19 23.16 3.75
CA ILE A 195 -21.70 24.30 2.98
C ILE A 195 -20.76 24.48 1.79
N VAL A 196 -21.28 24.27 0.58
CA VAL A 196 -20.55 24.56 -0.66
C VAL A 196 -20.91 25.95 -1.12
N ASN A 197 -19.91 26.78 -1.40
CA ASN A 197 -20.07 28.14 -1.89
C ASN A 197 -19.70 28.15 -3.39
N PRO A 198 -20.70 28.01 -4.31
CA PRO A 198 -20.40 27.99 -5.74
C PRO A 198 -19.76 29.32 -6.15
N GLU A 199 -18.65 29.26 -6.90
CA GLU A 199 -18.12 30.45 -7.57
C GLU A 199 -19.01 30.78 -8.75
N ASP A 200 -19.47 32.04 -8.87
CA ASP A 200 -20.21 32.53 -10.03
C ASP A 200 -19.29 32.46 -11.29
N HIS A 201 -19.55 31.52 -12.17
CA HIS A 201 -18.85 31.34 -13.45
C HIS A 201 -19.78 31.70 -14.60
#